data_71f3f832a399f1482f3195470b1005c6
#
_entry.id   71f3f832a399f1482f3195470b1005c6
#
_cell.length_a   1.000
_cell.length_b   1.000
_cell.length_c   1.000
_cell.angle_alpha   90.00
_cell.angle_beta   90.00
_cell.angle_gamma   90.00
#
_symmetry.space_group_name_H-M   'P 1'
#
loop_
_entity.id
_entity.type
_entity.pdbx_description
1 polymer ?
#
loop_
_entity_poly.entity_id
_entity_poly.type
_entity_poly.pdbx_seq_one_letter_code
_entity_poly.pdbx_strand_id
1 'polypeptide(L)'
;MSNTENKTGVSSLIDEATQKTMGGNVHWYERIPAKAIPFIETLSKRVATEGTKANARVVSEILEREYDFTVSRSRVRLWLADLEKQYAEKN
;
A
#
# COMPACT_ATOMS: atom_id res chain seq x y z
N MET A 1 23.06 16.85 25.86
CA MET A 1 23.15 15.47 25.46
C MET A 1 21.79 14.82 25.47
N SER A 2 21.11 14.94 26.56
CA SER A 2 19.73 14.43 26.58
C SER A 2 18.89 15.13 25.52
N ASN A 3 19.24 16.37 25.19
CA ASN A 3 18.55 17.08 24.10
C ASN A 3 18.68 16.35 22.78
N THR A 4 19.82 15.74 22.56
CA THR A 4 20.03 14.99 21.33
C THR A 4 19.09 13.81 21.25
N GLU A 5 18.95 13.10 22.35
CA GLU A 5 18.04 11.98 22.40
C GLU A 5 16.60 12.42 22.20
N ASN A 6 16.21 13.50 22.87
CA ASN A 6 14.86 14.02 22.73
C ASN A 6 14.59 14.47 21.31
N LYS A 7 15.57 15.13 20.70
CA LYS A 7 15.42 15.54 19.31
C LYS A 7 15.26 14.34 18.40
N THR A 8 16.04 13.30 18.66
CA THR A 8 15.94 12.09 17.86
C THR A 8 14.55 11.49 17.97
N GLY A 9 14.03 11.43 19.19
CA GLY A 9 12.70 10.90 19.40
C GLY A 9 11.63 11.72 18.72
N VAL A 10 11.69 13.04 18.87
CA VAL A 10 10.72 13.93 18.24
C VAL A 10 10.84 13.89 16.73
N SER A 11 12.06 13.93 16.23
CA SER A 11 12.31 13.85 14.80
C SER A 11 11.74 12.57 14.21
N SER A 12 11.97 11.46 14.90
CA SER A 12 11.48 10.19 14.44
C SER A 12 9.96 10.16 14.38
N LEU A 13 9.30 10.72 15.39
CA LEU A 13 7.85 10.79 15.40
C LEU A 13 7.31 11.69 14.30
N ILE A 14 7.97 12.79 14.04
CA ILE A 14 7.57 13.70 12.98
C ILE A 14 7.75 13.04 11.62
N ASP A 15 8.87 12.38 11.42
CA ASP A 15 9.13 11.66 10.19
C ASP A 15 8.08 10.60 9.95
N GLU A 16 7.75 9.85 11.00
CA GLU A 16 6.74 8.82 10.90
C GLU A 16 5.37 9.40 10.53
N ALA A 17 5.00 10.50 11.17
CA ALA A 17 3.73 11.15 10.88
C ALA A 17 3.71 11.69 9.45
N THR A 18 4.83 12.28 9.02
CA THR A 18 4.94 12.80 7.67
C THR A 18 4.83 11.69 6.63
N GLN A 19 5.52 10.60 6.87
CA GLN A 19 5.47 9.46 5.96
C GLN A 19 4.07 8.89 5.87
N LYS A 20 3.40 8.78 6.99
CA LYS A 20 2.02 8.30 7.00
C LYS A 20 1.10 9.22 6.24
N THR A 21 1.34 10.51 6.36
CA THR A 21 0.54 11.50 5.66
C THR A 21 0.79 11.44 4.16
N MET A 22 2.04 11.28 3.77
CA MET A 22 2.43 11.36 2.36
C MET A 22 2.28 10.04 1.63
N GLY A 23 2.63 8.95 2.26
CA GLY A 23 2.67 7.68 1.56
C GLY A 23 2.22 6.49 2.36
N GLY A 24 1.77 6.71 3.59
CA GLY A 24 1.38 5.61 4.44
C GLY A 24 0.26 4.77 3.87
N ASN A 25 -0.54 5.36 3.01
CA ASN A 25 -1.68 4.66 2.40
C ASN A 25 -1.24 3.53 1.49
N VAL A 26 -0.08 3.66 0.91
CA VAL A 26 0.34 2.72 -0.12
C VAL A 26 1.43 1.77 0.34
N HIS A 27 1.87 1.90 1.57
CA HIS A 27 3.00 1.11 2.03
C HIS A 27 2.63 -0.23 2.66
N TRP A 28 1.35 -0.55 2.73
CA TRP A 28 0.93 -1.82 3.30
C TRP A 28 1.45 -3.01 2.51
N TYR A 29 1.60 -2.86 1.20
CA TYR A 29 2.04 -3.97 0.36
C TYR A 29 3.50 -4.32 0.57
N GLU A 30 4.26 -3.47 1.24
CA GLU A 30 5.64 -3.78 1.59
C GLU A 30 5.71 -4.81 2.71
N ARG A 31 4.61 -4.99 3.43
CA ARG A 31 4.56 -5.92 4.57
C ARG A 31 3.87 -7.23 4.23
N ILE A 32 3.49 -7.41 2.99
CA ILE A 32 2.80 -8.64 2.60
C ILE A 32 3.76 -9.83 2.68
N PRO A 33 3.22 -11.02 2.97
CA PRO A 33 4.06 -12.22 2.95
C PRO A 33 4.64 -12.47 1.58
N ALA A 34 5.81 -13.08 1.53
CA ALA A 34 6.49 -13.33 0.28
C ALA A 34 5.60 -14.10 -0.71
N LYS A 35 4.79 -15.02 -0.20
CA LYS A 35 3.92 -15.81 -1.07
C LYS A 35 2.81 -15.00 -1.72
N ALA A 36 2.51 -13.83 -1.19
CA ALA A 36 1.50 -12.95 -1.77
C ALA A 36 2.08 -11.97 -2.79
N ILE A 37 3.40 -11.84 -2.84
CA ILE A 37 4.05 -10.89 -3.76
C ILE A 37 3.66 -11.15 -5.22
N PRO A 38 3.69 -12.38 -5.73
CA PRO A 38 3.30 -12.59 -7.13
C PRO A 38 1.87 -12.17 -7.44
N PHE A 39 0.97 -12.37 -6.49
CA PHE A 39 -0.42 -11.97 -6.65
C PHE A 39 -0.53 -10.45 -6.77
N ILE A 40 0.13 -9.73 -5.87
CA ILE A 40 0.10 -8.27 -5.86
C ILE A 40 0.79 -7.69 -7.09
N GLU A 41 1.94 -8.24 -7.47
CA GLU A 41 2.67 -7.77 -8.65
C GLU A 41 1.86 -7.99 -9.93
N THR A 42 1.27 -9.16 -10.08
CA THR A 42 0.47 -9.45 -11.26
C THR A 42 -0.76 -8.56 -11.32
N LEU A 43 -1.43 -8.39 -10.18
CA LEU A 43 -2.62 -7.55 -10.13
C LEU A 43 -2.28 -6.10 -10.45
N SER A 44 -1.21 -5.57 -9.84
CA SER A 44 -0.84 -4.18 -10.09
C SER A 44 -0.46 -3.97 -11.55
N LYS A 45 0.24 -4.93 -12.14
CA LYS A 45 0.60 -4.83 -13.55
C LYS A 45 -0.64 -4.81 -14.44
N ARG A 46 -1.60 -5.67 -14.19
CA ARG A 46 -2.82 -5.71 -14.99
C ARG A 46 -3.64 -4.45 -14.86
N VAL A 47 -3.75 -3.92 -13.65
CA VAL A 47 -4.50 -2.69 -13.45
C VAL A 47 -3.79 -1.51 -14.09
N ALA A 48 -2.48 -1.41 -13.90
CA ALA A 48 -1.72 -0.25 -14.36
C ALA A 48 -1.40 -0.28 -15.85
N THR A 49 -1.35 -1.44 -16.47
CA THR A 49 -0.98 -1.54 -17.89
C THR A 49 -2.10 -2.02 -18.80
N GLU A 50 -3.05 -2.77 -18.28
CA GLU A 50 -4.13 -3.33 -19.10
C GLU A 50 -5.49 -2.73 -18.77
N GLY A 51 -5.56 -1.86 -17.77
CA GLY A 51 -6.82 -1.25 -17.38
C GLY A 51 -7.80 -2.19 -16.72
N THR A 52 -7.30 -3.30 -16.18
CA THR A 52 -8.14 -4.27 -15.51
C THR A 52 -8.82 -3.63 -14.30
N LYS A 53 -10.11 -3.88 -14.13
CA LYS A 53 -10.85 -3.40 -12.97
C LYS A 53 -10.78 -4.43 -11.87
N ALA A 54 -10.41 -4.01 -10.68
CA ALA A 54 -10.33 -4.89 -9.53
C ALA A 54 -11.22 -4.36 -8.41
N ASN A 55 -11.79 -5.27 -7.64
CA ASN A 55 -12.67 -4.93 -6.54
C ASN A 55 -11.87 -4.96 -5.24
N ALA A 56 -11.78 -3.80 -4.57
CA ALA A 56 -10.98 -3.68 -3.35
C ALA A 56 -11.43 -4.64 -2.26
N ARG A 57 -12.72 -4.86 -2.14
CA ARG A 57 -13.25 -5.79 -1.14
C ARG A 57 -12.77 -7.21 -1.41
N VAL A 58 -12.84 -7.63 -2.66
CA VAL A 58 -12.43 -8.98 -3.04
C VAL A 58 -10.94 -9.16 -2.84
N VAL A 59 -10.15 -8.16 -3.22
CA VAL A 59 -8.70 -8.21 -3.03
C VAL A 59 -8.37 -8.35 -1.55
N SER A 60 -9.02 -7.55 -0.71
CA SER A 60 -8.81 -7.62 0.74
C SER A 60 -9.17 -9.00 1.29
N GLU A 61 -10.28 -9.56 0.81
CA GLU A 61 -10.72 -10.88 1.24
C GLU A 61 -9.75 -11.98 0.79
N ILE A 62 -9.23 -11.89 -0.41
CA ILE A 62 -8.26 -12.86 -0.92
C ILE A 62 -6.98 -12.82 -0.09
N LEU A 63 -6.49 -11.62 0.20
CA LEU A 63 -5.27 -11.49 0.99
C LEU A 63 -5.44 -12.12 2.36
N GLU A 64 -6.57 -11.91 2.99
CA GLU A 64 -6.82 -12.47 4.30
C GLU A 64 -7.00 -14.00 4.24
N ARG A 65 -7.80 -14.46 3.29
CA ARG A 65 -8.12 -15.89 3.17
C ARG A 65 -6.95 -16.73 2.68
N GLU A 66 -6.26 -16.26 1.63
CA GLU A 66 -5.22 -17.07 0.99
C GLU A 66 -3.83 -16.84 1.55
N TYR A 67 -3.59 -15.65 2.06
CA TYR A 67 -2.24 -15.26 2.50
C TYR A 67 -2.16 -14.85 3.95
N ASP A 68 -3.27 -14.96 4.68
CA ASP A 68 -3.31 -14.62 6.09
C ASP A 68 -2.80 -13.22 6.37
N PHE A 69 -3.16 -12.29 5.48
CA PHE A 69 -2.73 -10.91 5.59
C PHE A 69 -3.94 -9.98 5.61
N THR A 70 -4.09 -9.24 6.71
CA THR A 70 -5.23 -8.34 6.90
C THR A 70 -4.87 -6.92 6.44
N VAL A 71 -5.66 -6.40 5.52
CA VAL A 71 -5.53 -5.01 5.07
C VAL A 71 -6.94 -4.47 4.84
N SER A 72 -7.14 -3.20 5.18
CA SER A 72 -8.47 -2.61 5.05
C SER A 72 -8.84 -2.40 3.58
N ARG A 73 -10.13 -2.47 3.30
CA ARG A 73 -10.64 -2.23 1.94
C ARG A 73 -10.31 -0.81 1.48
N SER A 74 -10.34 0.14 2.40
CA SER A 74 -10.02 1.53 2.07
C SER A 74 -8.60 1.66 1.53
N ARG A 75 -7.66 0.99 2.15
CA ARG A 75 -6.26 1.03 1.69
C ARG A 75 -6.10 0.38 0.34
N VAL A 76 -6.75 -0.75 0.15
CA VAL A 76 -6.71 -1.43 -1.15
C VAL A 76 -7.34 -0.55 -2.22
N ARG A 77 -8.45 0.11 -1.89
CA ARG A 77 -9.12 1.00 -2.83
C ARG A 77 -8.20 2.14 -3.27
N LEU A 78 -7.49 2.75 -2.33
CA LEU A 78 -6.57 3.84 -2.65
C LEU A 78 -5.45 3.36 -3.56
N TRP A 79 -4.92 2.19 -3.26
CA TRP A 79 -3.88 1.59 -4.08
C TRP A 79 -4.37 1.31 -5.51
N LEU A 80 -5.55 0.71 -5.63
CA LEU A 80 -6.12 0.43 -6.93
C LEU A 80 -6.44 1.71 -7.70
N ALA A 81 -6.94 2.73 -7.00
CA ALA A 81 -7.22 4.00 -7.65
C ALA A 81 -5.95 4.63 -8.21
N ASP A 82 -4.84 4.51 -7.49
CA ASP A 82 -3.57 5.02 -7.96
C ASP A 82 -3.10 4.28 -9.21
N LEU A 83 -3.27 2.96 -9.23
CA LEU A 83 -2.92 2.16 -10.40
C LEU A 83 -3.79 2.51 -11.60
N GLU A 84 -5.07 2.72 -11.37
CA GLU A 84 -5.99 3.12 -12.43
C GLU A 84 -5.61 4.49 -12.99
N LYS A 85 -5.16 5.37 -12.12
CA LYS A 85 -4.69 6.68 -12.55
C LYS A 85 -3.45 6.55 -13.42
N GLN A 86 -2.53 5.67 -13.04
CA GLN A 86 -1.34 5.42 -13.85
C GLN A 86 -1.71 4.94 -15.24
N TYR A 87 -2.68 4.06 -15.33
CA TYR A 87 -3.16 3.56 -16.61
C TYR A 87 -3.75 4.70 -17.45
N ALA A 88 -4.56 5.54 -16.82
CA ALA A 88 -5.20 6.66 -17.52
C ALA A 88 -4.15 7.65 -18.02
N GLU A 89 -3.09 7.88 -17.26
CA GLU A 89 -2.04 8.81 -17.67
C GLU A 89 -1.23 8.29 -18.87
N LYS A 90 -1.12 6.97 -18.98
CA LYS A 90 -0.41 6.37 -20.11
C LYS A 90 -1.21 6.43 -21.39
N ASN A 91 -2.50 6.50 -21.26
CA ASN A 91 -3.41 6.53 -22.40
C ASN A 91 -4.02 7.90 -22.60
#